data_8a155d4cae4c462b8dad415eea9037d7
#
_entry.id   8a155d4cae4c462b8dad415eea9037d7
#
_cell.length_a   1.000
_cell.length_b   1.000
_cell.length_c   1.000
_cell.angle_alpha   90.00
_cell.angle_beta   90.00
_cell.angle_gamma   90.00
#
_symmetry.space_group_name_H-M   'P 1'
#
loop_
_entity.id
_entity.type
_entity.pdbx_description
1 polymer ?
#
loop_
_entity_poly.entity_id
_entity_poly.type
_entity_poly.pdbx_seq_one_letter_code
_entity_poly.pdbx_strand_id
1 'polypeptide(L)'
;ELQNVDMDIIGWWYQAFDKDRNVIITDIEQIKDERRESYNLLKAQNVKNLVVCPIRYKDEIKGFFGVDNPPESDTLGLTTFLDMIGTLLISLLKLRNSFTKSNKEAMLSSYSSLSSIYISMALVNVHTHRYHIVKTLDEVVHFLGVKPQSEGEYRIDEDFPGLINSVMNEFCTKAQRKETLDFVDISTVEDRLRGKNTIVHEFIGKVSGWCRERFIPVDYDADGRLWHVLYCVENIDEEKRREDRLMYLAQIDLMTGIRNRGSGENKITEYLVRKQCGLLCLLDCDKFKSINDTYGHAVGDKVIIAIADTLRKSCRDDDVVLRLGGDEFAVFIPGMLDKERAEAFFKHRAY
;
A
#
# COMPACT_ATOMS: atom_id res chain seq x y z
N GLU A 1 -7.10 3.40 25.24
CA GLU A 1 -8.12 4.39 24.80
C GLU A 1 -8.05 5.62 25.68
N LEU A 2 -7.70 6.76 25.11
CA LEU A 2 -7.66 8.07 25.80
C LEU A 2 -9.09 8.63 25.91
N GLN A 3 -9.96 7.95 26.65
CA GLN A 3 -11.30 8.47 26.96
C GLN A 3 -11.27 9.28 28.26
N ASN A 4 -11.84 10.48 28.24
CA ASN A 4 -11.94 11.39 29.39
C ASN A 4 -10.59 11.85 30.00
N VAL A 5 -9.60 12.04 29.16
CA VAL A 5 -8.31 12.60 29.58
C VAL A 5 -8.46 14.10 29.78
N ASP A 6 -7.93 14.62 30.88
CA ASP A 6 -7.91 16.04 31.16
C ASP A 6 -7.10 16.77 30.06
N MET A 7 -7.71 17.84 29.53
CA MET A 7 -7.08 18.64 28.48
C MET A 7 -5.76 19.28 28.93
N ASP A 8 -5.56 19.47 30.22
CA ASP A 8 -4.30 19.99 30.76
C ASP A 8 -3.13 19.03 30.50
N ILE A 9 -3.40 17.71 30.42
CA ILE A 9 -2.40 16.68 30.17
C ILE A 9 -1.97 16.62 28.71
N ILE A 10 -2.89 16.80 27.77
CA ILE A 10 -2.66 16.64 26.32
C ILE A 10 -2.78 17.97 25.56
N GLY A 11 -3.06 19.08 26.23
CA GLY A 11 -3.26 20.39 25.61
C GLY A 11 -2.10 20.88 24.74
N TRP A 12 -0.88 20.45 25.04
CA TRP A 12 0.30 20.76 24.24
C TRP A 12 0.27 20.12 22.84
N TRP A 13 -0.51 19.05 22.62
CA TRP A 13 -0.73 18.49 21.28
C TRP A 13 -1.45 19.50 20.39
N TYR A 14 -2.42 20.23 20.94
CA TYR A 14 -3.12 21.28 20.22
C TYR A 14 -2.21 22.42 19.79
N GLN A 15 -1.18 22.75 20.57
CA GLN A 15 -0.15 23.72 20.16
C GLN A 15 0.67 23.26 18.95
N ALA A 16 0.86 21.97 18.77
CA ALA A 16 1.47 21.41 17.57
C ALA A 16 0.48 21.45 16.41
N PHE A 17 -0.76 21.06 16.65
CA PHE A 17 -1.82 21.05 15.65
C PHE A 17 -2.11 22.46 15.11
N ASP A 18 -2.12 23.49 15.94
CA ASP A 18 -2.28 24.90 15.53
C ASP A 18 -1.17 25.40 14.60
N LYS A 19 0.01 24.76 14.66
CA LYS A 19 1.15 25.01 13.77
C LYS A 19 1.17 24.06 12.55
N ASP A 20 0.07 23.40 12.29
CA ASP A 20 -0.08 22.44 11.19
C ASP A 20 0.90 21.25 11.26
N ARG A 21 1.19 20.80 12.49
CA ARG A 21 2.11 19.68 12.73
C ARG A 21 1.39 18.53 13.43
N ASN A 22 1.73 17.32 13.03
CA ASN A 22 1.37 16.11 13.76
C ASN A 22 2.27 15.96 15.00
N VAL A 23 1.76 15.30 16.04
CA VAL A 23 2.57 14.94 17.19
C VAL A 23 3.18 13.56 16.95
N ILE A 24 4.50 13.50 16.88
CA ILE A 24 5.27 12.27 16.69
C ILE A 24 6.21 12.12 17.87
N ILE A 25 6.01 11.09 18.67
CA ILE A 25 6.86 10.73 19.80
C ILE A 25 7.51 9.38 19.45
N THR A 26 8.77 9.39 19.10
CA THR A 26 9.52 8.17 18.74
C THR A 26 9.92 7.35 19.95
N ASP A 27 10.05 8.00 21.11
CA ASP A 27 10.28 7.37 22.41
C ASP A 27 9.69 8.28 23.50
N ILE A 28 8.76 7.74 24.31
CA ILE A 28 8.10 8.50 25.37
C ILE A 28 9.08 8.98 26.46
N GLU A 29 10.23 8.35 26.62
CA GLU A 29 11.23 8.82 27.59
C GLU A 29 11.74 10.24 27.25
N GLN A 30 11.63 10.69 26.00
CA GLN A 30 12.01 12.04 25.57
C GLN A 30 11.14 13.15 26.17
N ILE A 31 9.89 12.84 26.53
CA ILE A 31 8.94 13.81 27.11
C ILE A 31 8.85 13.74 28.63
N LYS A 32 9.63 12.88 29.27
CA LYS A 32 9.55 12.57 30.71
C LYS A 32 9.75 13.77 31.61
N ASP A 33 10.71 14.59 31.29
CA ASP A 33 11.10 15.74 32.14
C ASP A 33 10.23 16.98 31.83
N GLU A 34 9.88 17.19 30.57
CA GLU A 34 9.13 18.37 30.13
C GLU A 34 7.61 18.20 30.25
N ARG A 35 7.10 16.95 30.16
CA ARG A 35 5.68 16.60 30.08
C ARG A 35 5.34 15.41 30.97
N ARG A 36 5.69 15.54 32.25
CA ARG A 36 5.64 14.43 33.22
C ARG A 36 4.26 13.75 33.34
N GLU A 37 3.19 14.52 33.27
CA GLU A 37 1.82 13.98 33.38
C GLU A 37 1.43 13.18 32.11
N SER A 38 1.72 13.74 30.92
CA SER A 38 1.54 13.01 29.66
C SER A 38 2.36 11.73 29.61
N TYR A 39 3.63 11.79 30.06
CA TYR A 39 4.51 10.63 30.15
C TYR A 39 3.93 9.55 31.05
N ASN A 40 3.46 9.90 32.26
CA ASN A 40 2.87 8.94 33.20
C ASN A 40 1.62 8.29 32.64
N LEU A 41 0.75 9.06 31.97
CA LEU A 41 -0.45 8.58 31.30
C LEU A 41 -0.12 7.56 30.20
N LEU A 42 0.79 7.92 29.30
CA LEU A 42 1.18 7.05 28.18
C LEU A 42 1.91 5.78 28.68
N LYS A 43 2.77 5.92 29.66
CA LYS A 43 3.47 4.79 30.28
C LYS A 43 2.53 3.81 30.96
N ALA A 44 1.51 4.30 31.64
CA ALA A 44 0.48 3.46 32.28
C ALA A 44 -0.30 2.62 31.26
N GLN A 45 -0.35 3.08 30.01
CA GLN A 45 -1.00 2.38 28.89
C GLN A 45 -0.02 1.51 28.06
N ASN A 46 1.21 1.32 28.52
CA ASN A 46 2.29 0.62 27.80
C ASN A 46 2.63 1.21 26.40
N VAL A 47 2.40 2.51 26.22
CA VAL A 47 2.83 3.23 25.02
C VAL A 47 4.34 3.47 25.13
N LYS A 48 5.07 3.16 24.05
CA LYS A 48 6.52 3.40 23.92
C LYS A 48 6.80 4.52 22.93
N ASN A 49 6.06 4.55 21.86
CA ASN A 49 6.08 5.58 20.84
C ASN A 49 4.65 5.85 20.37
N LEU A 50 4.40 7.01 19.75
CA LEU A 50 3.05 7.47 19.45
C LEU A 50 3.08 8.41 18.25
N VAL A 51 2.09 8.26 17.38
CA VAL A 51 1.78 9.22 16.31
C VAL A 51 0.34 9.71 16.50
N VAL A 52 0.15 11.03 16.62
CA VAL A 52 -1.18 11.64 16.74
C VAL A 52 -1.37 12.69 15.65
N CYS A 53 -2.50 12.60 14.97
CA CYS A 53 -2.90 13.52 13.92
C CYS A 53 -4.21 14.22 14.30
N PRO A 54 -4.36 15.54 14.01
CA PRO A 54 -5.58 16.27 14.26
C PRO A 54 -6.66 15.91 13.26
N ILE A 55 -7.90 15.90 13.71
CA ILE A 55 -9.07 15.84 12.85
C ILE A 55 -9.52 17.28 12.56
N ARG A 56 -9.29 17.76 11.34
CA ARG A 56 -9.55 19.15 10.94
C ARG A 56 -10.82 19.28 10.12
N TYR A 57 -11.55 20.35 10.37
CA TYR A 57 -12.67 20.74 9.55
C TYR A 57 -12.74 22.27 9.39
N LYS A 58 -12.65 22.79 8.16
CA LYS A 58 -12.63 24.24 7.85
C LYS A 58 -11.64 24.99 8.76
N ASP A 59 -10.41 24.50 8.80
CA ASP A 59 -9.30 25.01 9.62
C ASP A 59 -9.49 24.91 11.16
N GLU A 60 -10.62 24.36 11.63
CA GLU A 60 -10.82 24.08 13.04
C GLU A 60 -10.46 22.63 13.39
N ILE A 61 -9.80 22.45 14.52
CA ILE A 61 -9.50 21.12 15.08
C ILE A 61 -10.75 20.63 15.79
N LYS A 62 -11.32 19.52 15.32
CA LYS A 62 -12.52 18.88 15.91
C LYS A 62 -12.18 17.72 16.83
N GLY A 63 -10.96 17.27 16.83
CA GLY A 63 -10.46 16.17 17.64
C GLY A 63 -9.09 15.72 17.13
N PHE A 64 -8.69 14.57 17.59
CA PHE A 64 -7.47 13.91 17.14
C PHE A 64 -7.64 12.40 17.19
N PHE A 65 -6.77 11.68 16.53
CA PHE A 65 -6.61 10.24 16.67
C PHE A 65 -5.14 9.88 16.51
N GLY A 66 -4.76 8.74 17.03
CA GLY A 66 -3.38 8.34 17.01
C GLY A 66 -3.20 6.83 16.94
N VAL A 67 -1.98 6.42 16.75
CA VAL A 67 -1.54 5.03 16.81
C VAL A 67 -0.45 4.90 17.84
N ASP A 68 -0.70 4.00 18.80
CA ASP A 68 0.24 3.64 19.85
C ASP A 68 1.18 2.54 19.34
N ASN A 69 2.45 2.68 19.65
CA ASN A 69 3.50 1.72 19.30
C ASN A 69 3.57 1.39 17.79
N PRO A 70 3.53 2.39 16.89
CA PRO A 70 3.71 2.13 15.47
C PRO A 70 5.11 1.56 15.18
N PRO A 71 5.27 0.77 14.10
CA PRO A 71 6.58 0.33 13.63
C PRO A 71 7.48 1.53 13.29
N GLU A 72 8.75 1.49 13.68
CA GLU A 72 9.69 2.60 13.49
C GLU A 72 9.96 2.95 12.01
N SER A 73 9.67 2.03 11.09
CA SER A 73 10.11 2.11 9.69
C SER A 73 9.25 2.96 8.76
N ASP A 74 8.03 3.39 9.15
CA ASP A 74 7.11 4.10 8.24
C ASP A 74 6.26 5.19 8.90
N THR A 75 6.86 6.07 9.66
CA THR A 75 6.17 7.17 10.34
C THR A 75 5.51 8.15 9.36
N LEU A 76 6.11 8.39 8.18
CA LEU A 76 5.59 9.31 7.17
C LEU A 76 4.36 8.72 6.44
N GLY A 77 4.41 7.45 6.09
CA GLY A 77 3.27 6.75 5.50
C GLY A 77 2.10 6.68 6.47
N LEU A 78 2.40 6.44 7.76
CA LEU A 78 1.40 6.38 8.82
C LEU A 78 0.71 7.76 9.05
N THR A 79 1.44 8.85 9.10
CA THR A 79 0.84 10.19 9.25
C THR A 79 -0.06 10.53 8.08
N THR A 80 0.36 10.25 6.85
CA THR A 80 -0.46 10.44 5.64
C THR A 80 -1.74 9.59 5.68
N PHE A 81 -1.63 8.34 6.10
CA PHE A 81 -2.77 7.44 6.28
C PHE A 81 -3.75 7.94 7.36
N LEU A 82 -3.23 8.43 8.49
CA LEU A 82 -4.05 8.97 9.57
C LEU A 82 -4.75 10.27 9.13
N ASP A 83 -4.09 11.18 8.43
CA ASP A 83 -4.71 12.39 7.88
C ASP A 83 -5.85 12.05 6.90
N MET A 84 -5.67 11.01 6.10
CA MET A 84 -6.72 10.44 5.24
C MET A 84 -7.92 9.94 6.06
N ILE A 85 -7.68 9.14 7.09
CA ILE A 85 -8.76 8.63 7.96
C ILE A 85 -9.51 9.77 8.63
N GLY A 86 -8.80 10.80 9.13
CA GLY A 86 -9.42 11.97 9.73
C GLY A 86 -10.37 12.68 8.78
N THR A 87 -9.97 12.89 7.55
CA THR A 87 -10.79 13.48 6.50
C THR A 87 -11.99 12.60 6.16
N LEU A 88 -11.80 11.28 6.06
CA LEU A 88 -12.86 10.31 5.82
C LEU A 88 -13.90 10.30 6.95
N LEU A 89 -13.46 10.26 8.21
CA LEU A 89 -14.34 10.25 9.39
C LEU A 89 -15.24 11.49 9.44
N ILE A 90 -14.67 12.67 9.22
CA ILE A 90 -15.47 13.91 9.19
C ILE A 90 -16.49 13.87 8.07
N SER A 91 -16.12 13.38 6.91
CA SER A 91 -17.00 13.27 5.76
C SER A 91 -18.15 12.29 6.02
N LEU A 92 -17.85 11.14 6.64
CA LEU A 92 -18.85 10.15 7.02
C LEU A 92 -19.78 10.63 8.13
N LEU A 93 -19.25 11.33 9.14
CA LEU A 93 -20.08 11.92 10.21
C LEU A 93 -21.04 12.99 9.69
N LYS A 94 -20.64 13.74 8.66
CA LYS A 94 -21.53 14.70 8.01
C LYS A 94 -22.57 14.05 7.13
N LEU A 95 -22.22 13.00 6.39
CA LEU A 95 -23.16 12.14 5.69
C LEU A 95 -24.27 11.69 6.64
N ARG A 96 -23.90 11.10 7.78
CA ARG A 96 -24.84 10.67 8.82
C ARG A 96 -25.76 11.79 9.29
N ASN A 97 -25.23 12.98 9.52
CA ASN A 97 -26.02 14.13 9.99
C ASN A 97 -26.85 14.80 8.89
N SER A 98 -26.48 14.67 7.61
CA SER A 98 -27.21 15.24 6.46
C SER A 98 -28.44 14.43 6.06
N PHE A 99 -28.46 13.11 6.32
CA PHE A 99 -29.64 12.27 6.09
C PHE A 99 -30.80 12.65 7.03
N THR A 100 -30.52 13.32 8.15
CA THR A 100 -31.54 13.78 9.09
C THR A 100 -32.03 15.19 8.85
N LYS A 101 -31.40 15.99 7.98
CA LYS A 101 -31.86 17.33 7.57
C LYS A 101 -31.33 17.72 6.19
N SER A 102 -32.23 17.99 5.27
CA SER A 102 -32.06 18.56 3.95
C SER A 102 -31.01 19.68 3.88
N ASN A 103 -29.78 19.37 3.50
CA ASN A 103 -28.79 20.35 3.07
C ASN A 103 -27.80 19.73 2.06
N LYS A 104 -28.22 19.75 0.80
CA LYS A 104 -27.52 19.23 -0.37
C LYS A 104 -26.13 19.86 -0.58
N GLU A 105 -25.98 21.16 -0.24
CA GLU A 105 -24.71 21.88 -0.44
C GLU A 105 -23.60 21.50 0.55
N ALA A 106 -23.94 21.16 1.79
CA ALA A 106 -22.96 20.70 2.79
C ALA A 106 -22.38 19.31 2.45
N MET A 107 -23.15 18.51 1.73
CA MET A 107 -22.78 17.19 1.28
C MET A 107 -21.69 17.27 0.19
N LEU A 108 -21.87 18.11 -0.82
CA LEU A 108 -20.93 18.30 -1.94
C LEU A 108 -19.57 18.85 -1.50
N SER A 109 -19.56 19.80 -0.56
CA SER A 109 -18.31 20.34 0.01
C SER A 109 -17.50 19.31 0.80
N SER A 110 -18.15 18.31 1.40
CA SER A 110 -17.48 17.24 2.16
C SER A 110 -16.81 16.22 1.23
N TYR A 111 -17.37 16.01 0.05
CA TYR A 111 -16.84 15.05 -0.93
C TYR A 111 -15.65 15.59 -1.72
N SER A 112 -15.52 16.91 -1.86
CA SER A 112 -14.39 17.48 -2.61
C SER A 112 -13.03 17.15 -1.98
N SER A 113 -12.97 17.01 -0.66
CA SER A 113 -11.73 16.64 0.05
C SER A 113 -11.35 15.16 -0.13
N LEU A 114 -12.33 14.27 -0.29
CA LEU A 114 -12.11 12.84 -0.56
C LEU A 114 -11.81 12.58 -2.05
N SER A 115 -12.22 13.53 -2.90
CA SER A 115 -12.08 13.38 -4.34
C SER A 115 -10.64 13.31 -4.83
N SER A 116 -9.65 13.72 -4.02
CA SER A 116 -8.24 13.60 -4.38
C SER A 116 -7.69 12.17 -4.29
N ILE A 117 -8.30 11.31 -3.46
CA ILE A 117 -7.83 9.96 -3.19
C ILE A 117 -8.55 8.93 -4.07
N TYR A 118 -9.87 9.05 -4.16
CA TYR A 118 -10.69 8.09 -4.90
C TYR A 118 -10.94 8.57 -6.33
N ILE A 119 -10.76 7.68 -7.29
CA ILE A 119 -11.11 7.91 -8.70
C ILE A 119 -12.60 7.73 -8.96
N SER A 120 -13.28 6.93 -8.12
CA SER A 120 -14.74 6.76 -8.16
C SER A 120 -15.28 6.56 -6.76
N MET A 121 -16.49 7.10 -6.51
CA MET A 121 -17.17 7.00 -5.23
C MET A 121 -18.69 7.07 -5.43
N ALA A 122 -19.41 6.13 -4.82
CA ALA A 122 -20.87 6.10 -4.81
C ALA A 122 -21.42 5.72 -3.44
N LEU A 123 -22.46 6.42 -2.99
CA LEU A 123 -23.24 6.03 -1.83
C LEU A 123 -24.37 5.11 -2.32
N VAL A 124 -24.52 3.94 -1.73
CA VAL A 124 -25.44 2.91 -2.17
C VAL A 124 -26.33 2.46 -1.02
N ASN A 125 -27.64 2.42 -1.24
CA ASN A 125 -28.56 1.76 -0.34
C ASN A 125 -28.62 0.26 -0.63
N VAL A 126 -28.30 -0.56 0.37
CA VAL A 126 -28.12 -2.00 0.20
C VAL A 126 -29.42 -2.73 -0.16
N HIS A 127 -30.56 -2.23 0.32
CA HIS A 127 -31.87 -2.88 0.14
C HIS A 127 -32.66 -2.37 -1.07
N THR A 128 -32.59 -1.05 -1.33
CA THR A 128 -33.33 -0.46 -2.45
C THR A 128 -32.52 -0.37 -3.73
N HIS A 129 -31.21 -0.66 -3.66
CA HIS A 129 -30.22 -0.53 -4.73
C HIS A 129 -30.12 0.90 -5.32
N ARG A 130 -30.75 1.88 -4.66
CA ARG A 130 -30.59 3.29 -5.03
C ARG A 130 -29.17 3.75 -4.72
N TYR A 131 -28.61 4.53 -5.60
CA TYR A 131 -27.26 5.02 -5.43
C TYR A 131 -27.13 6.49 -5.79
N HIS A 132 -26.10 7.12 -5.27
CA HIS A 132 -25.70 8.46 -5.59
C HIS A 132 -24.21 8.48 -5.93
N ILE A 133 -23.87 8.82 -7.18
CA ILE A 133 -22.48 8.96 -7.58
C ILE A 133 -21.97 10.29 -7.03
N VAL A 134 -20.96 10.19 -6.18
CA VAL A 134 -20.28 11.34 -5.59
C VAL A 134 -19.16 11.81 -6.49
N LYS A 135 -18.45 10.87 -7.10
CA LYS A 135 -17.36 11.08 -8.05
C LYS A 135 -17.20 9.86 -8.94
N THR A 136 -16.80 10.09 -10.17
CA THR A 136 -16.33 9.03 -11.07
C THR A 136 -15.40 9.59 -12.13
N LEU A 137 -14.72 8.71 -12.86
CA LEU A 137 -13.85 9.08 -13.98
C LEU A 137 -14.66 9.63 -15.16
N ASP A 138 -14.08 10.56 -15.89
CA ASP A 138 -14.69 11.16 -17.09
C ASP A 138 -15.02 10.10 -18.15
N GLU A 139 -14.18 9.08 -18.29
CA GLU A 139 -14.40 7.95 -19.19
C GLU A 139 -15.65 7.16 -18.79
N VAL A 140 -15.88 6.98 -17.49
CA VAL A 140 -17.07 6.29 -16.97
C VAL A 140 -18.31 7.17 -17.18
N VAL A 141 -18.22 8.47 -16.92
CA VAL A 141 -19.27 9.44 -17.20
C VAL A 141 -19.68 9.38 -18.68
N HIS A 142 -18.70 9.40 -19.56
CA HIS A 142 -18.92 9.35 -21.01
C HIS A 142 -19.56 8.02 -21.45
N PHE A 143 -19.06 6.91 -20.91
CA PHE A 143 -19.60 5.58 -21.16
C PHE A 143 -21.07 5.44 -20.74
N LEU A 144 -21.41 5.97 -19.57
CA LEU A 144 -22.76 5.91 -19.03
C LEU A 144 -23.71 6.92 -19.70
N GLY A 145 -23.18 7.87 -20.49
CA GLY A 145 -23.99 8.93 -21.10
C GLY A 145 -24.67 9.86 -20.06
N VAL A 146 -24.15 9.91 -18.85
CA VAL A 146 -24.70 10.72 -17.76
C VAL A 146 -24.23 12.16 -17.92
N LYS A 147 -25.17 13.12 -17.99
CA LYS A 147 -24.83 14.54 -17.95
C LYS A 147 -24.88 15.00 -16.49
N PRO A 148 -23.85 15.69 -15.99
CA PRO A 148 -23.93 16.34 -14.69
C PRO A 148 -25.07 17.36 -14.71
N GLN A 149 -25.95 17.33 -13.71
CA GLN A 149 -27.09 18.26 -13.61
C GLN A 149 -26.63 19.62 -13.08
N SER A 150 -25.52 19.69 -12.36
CA SER A 150 -24.78 20.89 -11.94
C SER A 150 -23.36 20.47 -11.57
N GLU A 151 -22.43 21.42 -11.32
CA GLU A 151 -21.08 21.06 -10.87
C GLU A 151 -21.12 20.13 -9.64
N GLY A 152 -20.83 18.83 -9.84
CA GLY A 152 -20.75 17.83 -8.79
C GLY A 152 -22.05 17.06 -8.47
N GLU A 153 -23.16 17.25 -9.19
CA GLU A 153 -24.38 16.45 -9.00
C GLU A 153 -24.59 15.42 -10.11
N TYR A 154 -24.51 14.15 -9.75
CA TYR A 154 -24.90 13.04 -10.62
C TYR A 154 -26.26 12.47 -10.22
N ARG A 155 -27.03 12.00 -11.21
CA ARG A 155 -28.39 11.48 -11.05
C ARG A 155 -28.45 10.37 -10.01
N ILE A 156 -29.46 10.38 -9.14
CA ILE A 156 -29.85 9.24 -8.31
C ILE A 156 -30.55 8.24 -9.24
N ASP A 157 -29.95 7.09 -9.45
CA ASP A 157 -30.57 5.99 -10.24
C ASP A 157 -30.96 4.84 -9.29
N GLU A 158 -31.81 3.95 -9.74
CA GLU A 158 -32.42 2.90 -8.91
C GLU A 158 -31.79 1.51 -9.13
N ASP A 159 -30.78 1.40 -10.01
CA ASP A 159 -30.16 0.11 -10.39
C ASP A 159 -28.63 0.15 -10.25
N PHE A 160 -28.14 0.15 -9.02
CA PHE A 160 -26.69 0.05 -8.77
C PHE A 160 -26.09 -1.25 -9.33
N PRO A 161 -26.73 -2.45 -9.17
CA PRO A 161 -26.21 -3.68 -9.75
C PRO A 161 -26.03 -3.62 -11.28
N GLY A 162 -26.99 -3.10 -12.01
CA GLY A 162 -26.89 -2.93 -13.47
C GLY A 162 -25.78 -1.97 -13.87
N LEU A 163 -25.68 -0.83 -13.18
CA LEU A 163 -24.62 0.15 -13.39
C LEU A 163 -23.24 -0.48 -13.19
N ILE A 164 -22.99 -1.02 -12.00
CA ILE A 164 -21.65 -1.48 -11.62
C ILE A 164 -21.21 -2.68 -12.47
N ASN A 165 -22.14 -3.59 -12.80
CA ASN A 165 -21.87 -4.69 -13.71
C ASN A 165 -21.46 -4.19 -15.10
N SER A 166 -22.13 -3.17 -15.64
CA SER A 166 -21.80 -2.58 -16.93
C SER A 166 -20.41 -1.92 -16.90
N VAL A 167 -20.12 -1.15 -15.85
CA VAL A 167 -18.82 -0.50 -15.66
C VAL A 167 -17.71 -1.54 -15.54
N MET A 168 -17.87 -2.57 -14.70
CA MET A 168 -16.84 -3.60 -14.51
C MET A 168 -16.63 -4.45 -15.75
N ASN A 169 -17.68 -4.74 -16.52
CA ASN A 169 -17.55 -5.44 -17.80
C ASN A 169 -16.76 -4.63 -18.83
N GLU A 170 -16.93 -3.31 -18.85
CA GLU A 170 -16.22 -2.44 -19.79
C GLU A 170 -14.80 -2.15 -19.32
N PHE A 171 -14.60 -1.75 -18.07
CA PHE A 171 -13.34 -1.17 -17.59
C PHE A 171 -12.40 -2.17 -16.89
N CYS A 172 -12.90 -3.32 -16.39
CA CYS A 172 -12.05 -4.35 -15.78
C CYS A 172 -11.41 -5.26 -16.85
N THR A 173 -10.18 -5.71 -16.61
CA THR A 173 -9.50 -6.68 -17.47
C THR A 173 -10.22 -8.04 -17.46
N LYS A 174 -10.14 -8.77 -18.57
CA LYS A 174 -10.82 -10.07 -18.71
C LYS A 174 -10.38 -11.09 -17.65
N ALA A 175 -9.10 -11.05 -17.25
CA ALA A 175 -8.53 -12.03 -16.32
C ALA A 175 -9.15 -11.94 -14.92
N GLN A 176 -9.47 -10.73 -14.44
CA GLN A 176 -9.95 -10.49 -13.08
C GLN A 176 -11.45 -10.21 -13.00
N ARG A 177 -12.12 -10.08 -14.16
CA ARG A 177 -13.52 -9.66 -14.26
C ARG A 177 -14.46 -10.45 -13.38
N LYS A 178 -14.29 -11.78 -13.33
CA LYS A 178 -15.18 -12.64 -12.55
C LYS A 178 -15.09 -12.32 -11.05
N GLU A 179 -13.89 -12.26 -10.51
CA GLU A 179 -13.66 -11.97 -9.09
C GLU A 179 -14.14 -10.56 -8.72
N THR A 180 -13.90 -9.60 -9.62
CA THR A 180 -14.38 -8.22 -9.45
C THR A 180 -15.91 -8.15 -9.46
N LEU A 181 -16.59 -8.84 -10.38
CA LEU A 181 -18.05 -8.90 -10.42
C LEU A 181 -18.64 -9.59 -9.18
N ASP A 182 -18.01 -10.66 -8.70
CA ASP A 182 -18.39 -11.33 -7.45
C ASP A 182 -18.20 -10.39 -6.24
N PHE A 183 -17.16 -9.54 -6.26
CA PHE A 183 -16.91 -8.55 -5.19
C PHE A 183 -17.96 -7.44 -5.16
N VAL A 184 -18.34 -6.88 -6.31
CA VAL A 184 -19.29 -5.76 -6.39
C VAL A 184 -20.76 -6.17 -6.26
N ASP A 185 -21.05 -7.45 -6.09
CA ASP A 185 -22.42 -7.95 -5.85
C ASP A 185 -22.96 -7.42 -4.53
N ILE A 186 -23.83 -6.38 -4.64
CA ILE A 186 -24.41 -5.67 -3.50
C ILE A 186 -25.26 -6.58 -2.61
N SER A 187 -25.85 -7.66 -3.18
CA SER A 187 -26.70 -8.57 -2.44
C SER A 187 -25.97 -9.35 -1.34
N THR A 188 -24.64 -9.46 -1.44
CA THR A 188 -23.77 -10.18 -0.50
C THR A 188 -23.02 -9.25 0.46
N VAL A 189 -23.09 -7.93 0.23
CA VAL A 189 -22.25 -6.95 0.93
C VAL A 189 -22.55 -6.88 2.42
N GLU A 190 -23.83 -6.94 2.82
CA GLU A 190 -24.22 -6.89 4.23
C GLU A 190 -23.60 -8.06 5.02
N ASP A 191 -23.70 -9.29 4.50
CA ASP A 191 -23.11 -10.47 5.16
C ASP A 191 -21.59 -10.41 5.22
N ARG A 192 -20.95 -9.95 4.14
CA ARG A 192 -19.48 -9.82 4.06
C ARG A 192 -18.92 -8.72 4.96
N LEU A 193 -19.70 -7.68 5.23
CA LEU A 193 -19.34 -6.58 6.14
C LEU A 193 -19.63 -6.89 7.60
N ARG A 194 -20.37 -7.95 7.91
CA ARG A 194 -20.73 -8.30 9.31
C ARG A 194 -19.49 -8.42 10.19
N GLY A 195 -19.39 -7.55 11.20
CA GLY A 195 -18.24 -7.47 12.11
C GLY A 195 -16.96 -6.91 11.51
N LYS A 196 -17.04 -6.27 10.35
CA LYS A 196 -15.90 -5.62 9.68
C LYS A 196 -16.17 -4.14 9.42
N ASN A 197 -15.13 -3.35 9.47
CA ASN A 197 -15.19 -1.93 9.14
C ASN A 197 -15.12 -1.64 7.63
N THR A 198 -14.62 -2.59 6.85
CA THR A 198 -14.51 -2.49 5.39
C THR A 198 -14.23 -3.86 4.78
N ILE A 199 -14.61 -4.04 3.53
CA ILE A 199 -14.13 -5.12 2.66
C ILE A 199 -13.45 -4.52 1.45
N VAL A 200 -12.39 -5.17 0.97
CA VAL A 200 -11.48 -4.64 -0.04
C VAL A 200 -11.19 -5.70 -1.09
N HIS A 201 -11.07 -5.27 -2.34
CA HIS A 201 -10.62 -6.09 -3.47
C HIS A 201 -9.72 -5.25 -4.39
N GLU A 202 -8.73 -5.89 -5.00
CA GLU A 202 -7.81 -5.23 -5.94
C GLU A 202 -8.00 -5.83 -7.34
N PHE A 203 -8.05 -4.96 -8.33
CA PHE A 203 -8.21 -5.38 -9.73
C PHE A 203 -7.40 -4.48 -10.68
N ILE A 204 -7.22 -4.93 -11.92
CA ILE A 204 -6.57 -4.15 -12.96
C ILE A 204 -7.64 -3.59 -13.90
N GLY A 205 -7.78 -2.28 -13.90
CA GLY A 205 -8.58 -1.54 -14.85
C GLY A 205 -7.86 -1.39 -16.19
N LYS A 206 -8.61 -1.39 -17.30
CA LYS A 206 -8.05 -1.23 -18.66
C LYS A 206 -7.42 0.16 -18.88
N VAL A 207 -7.94 1.18 -18.22
CA VAL A 207 -7.50 2.58 -18.35
C VAL A 207 -6.75 3.03 -17.09
N SER A 208 -7.27 2.67 -15.92
CA SER A 208 -6.80 3.16 -14.63
C SER A 208 -5.65 2.35 -14.02
N GLY A 209 -5.21 1.24 -14.63
CA GLY A 209 -4.17 0.38 -14.09
C GLY A 209 -4.63 -0.34 -12.80
N TRP A 210 -3.77 -0.52 -11.82
CA TRP A 210 -4.11 -1.14 -10.55
C TRP A 210 -5.08 -0.27 -9.76
N CYS A 211 -6.21 -0.86 -9.40
CA CYS A 211 -7.26 -0.25 -8.61
C CYS A 211 -7.54 -1.07 -7.36
N ARG A 212 -7.92 -0.38 -6.29
CA ARG A 212 -8.45 -0.97 -5.06
C ARG A 212 -9.86 -0.47 -4.87
N GLU A 213 -10.80 -1.38 -4.85
CA GLU A 213 -12.20 -1.10 -4.54
C GLU A 213 -12.55 -1.54 -3.13
N ARG A 214 -13.49 -0.81 -2.52
CA ARG A 214 -13.93 -1.11 -1.16
C ARG A 214 -15.38 -0.77 -0.92
N PHE A 215 -16.02 -1.52 -0.02
CA PHE A 215 -17.27 -1.15 0.60
C PHE A 215 -17.02 -0.77 2.06
N ILE A 216 -17.57 0.36 2.48
CA ILE A 216 -17.48 0.90 3.84
C ILE A 216 -18.90 1.08 4.35
N PRO A 217 -19.29 0.49 5.50
CA PRO A 217 -20.60 0.71 6.08
C PRO A 217 -20.75 2.17 6.54
N VAL A 218 -21.88 2.78 6.22
CA VAL A 218 -22.17 4.19 6.55
C VAL A 218 -23.14 4.29 7.70
N ASP A 219 -24.28 3.64 7.60
CA ASP A 219 -25.32 3.65 8.62
C ASP A 219 -26.12 2.33 8.63
N TYR A 220 -26.90 2.18 9.68
CA TYR A 220 -27.74 1.03 9.93
C TYR A 220 -29.17 1.50 10.21
N ASP A 221 -30.17 0.67 9.90
CA ASP A 221 -31.56 0.93 10.22
C ASP A 221 -31.85 0.75 11.73
N ALA A 222 -33.12 0.96 12.13
CA ALA A 222 -33.55 0.82 13.52
C ALA A 222 -33.43 -0.61 14.05
N ASP A 223 -33.39 -1.61 13.17
CA ASP A 223 -33.25 -3.03 13.48
C ASP A 223 -31.77 -3.48 13.46
N GLY A 224 -30.83 -2.54 13.22
CA GLY A 224 -29.39 -2.80 13.17
C GLY A 224 -28.91 -3.47 11.88
N ARG A 225 -29.72 -3.46 10.81
CA ARG A 225 -29.31 -3.94 9.49
C ARG A 225 -28.59 -2.84 8.75
N LEU A 226 -27.59 -3.22 7.95
CA LEU A 226 -26.83 -2.27 7.14
C LEU A 226 -27.75 -1.58 6.12
N TRP A 227 -27.81 -0.23 6.17
CA TRP A 227 -28.71 0.56 5.32
C TRP A 227 -27.99 1.17 4.13
N HIS A 228 -26.85 1.85 4.38
CA HIS A 228 -26.04 2.41 3.31
C HIS A 228 -24.58 1.95 3.41
N VAL A 229 -23.97 1.82 2.25
CA VAL A 229 -22.54 1.60 2.09
C VAL A 229 -21.96 2.67 1.17
N LEU A 230 -20.73 3.05 1.41
CA LEU A 230 -19.93 3.83 0.49
C LEU A 230 -19.07 2.86 -0.34
N TYR A 231 -19.30 2.84 -1.64
CA TYR A 231 -18.46 2.15 -2.59
C TYR A 231 -17.42 3.13 -3.11
N CYS A 232 -16.15 2.76 -2.99
CA CYS A 232 -15.02 3.61 -3.38
C CYS A 232 -14.03 2.81 -4.24
N VAL A 233 -13.43 3.49 -5.22
CA VAL A 233 -12.32 2.97 -6.03
C VAL A 233 -11.18 3.96 -5.99
N GLU A 234 -9.98 3.48 -5.64
CA GLU A 234 -8.74 4.26 -5.65
C GLU A 234 -7.75 3.68 -6.67
N ASN A 235 -6.90 4.53 -7.24
CA ASN A 235 -5.77 4.09 -8.07
C ASN A 235 -4.58 3.78 -7.15
N ILE A 236 -4.04 2.57 -7.25
CA ILE A 236 -2.90 2.10 -6.44
C ILE A 236 -1.67 1.75 -7.28
N ASP A 237 -1.59 2.23 -8.51
CA ASP A 237 -0.46 1.96 -9.42
C ASP A 237 0.88 2.40 -8.82
N GLU A 238 0.93 3.57 -8.20
CA GLU A 238 2.16 4.05 -7.56
C GLU A 238 2.54 3.20 -6.35
N GLU A 239 1.55 2.79 -5.55
CA GLU A 239 1.75 1.88 -4.41
C GLU A 239 2.34 0.55 -4.90
N LYS A 240 1.75 -0.07 -5.92
CA LYS A 240 2.23 -1.33 -6.52
C LYS A 240 3.63 -1.20 -7.13
N ARG A 241 3.89 -0.15 -7.89
CA ARG A 241 5.24 0.11 -8.42
C ARG A 241 6.27 0.32 -7.33
N ARG A 242 5.88 0.97 -6.23
CA ARG A 242 6.76 1.15 -5.07
C ARG A 242 7.04 -0.17 -4.36
N GLU A 243 6.01 -0.99 -4.14
CA GLU A 243 6.16 -2.35 -3.58
C GLU A 243 7.07 -3.21 -4.45
N ASP A 244 6.83 -3.26 -5.77
CA ASP A 244 7.64 -4.00 -6.73
C ASP A 244 9.10 -3.52 -6.72
N ARG A 245 9.30 -2.20 -6.66
CA ARG A 245 10.65 -1.61 -6.58
C ARG A 245 11.35 -1.99 -5.28
N LEU A 246 10.67 -1.90 -4.15
CA LEU A 246 11.24 -2.30 -2.85
C LEU A 246 11.57 -3.79 -2.84
N MET A 247 10.68 -4.63 -3.36
CA MET A 247 10.89 -6.07 -3.49
C MET A 247 12.10 -6.37 -4.40
N TYR A 248 12.20 -5.68 -5.54
CA TYR A 248 13.36 -5.78 -6.43
C TYR A 248 14.66 -5.38 -5.72
N LEU A 249 14.69 -4.22 -5.06
CA LEU A 249 15.87 -3.73 -4.33
C LEU A 249 16.27 -4.66 -3.17
N ALA A 250 15.31 -5.31 -2.53
CA ALA A 250 15.58 -6.30 -1.49
C ALA A 250 16.18 -7.62 -2.04
N GLN A 251 16.07 -7.87 -3.33
CA GLN A 251 16.54 -9.11 -3.97
C GLN A 251 17.90 -8.99 -4.69
N ILE A 252 18.34 -7.78 -4.99
CA ILE A 252 19.58 -7.56 -5.74
C ILE A 252 20.70 -7.02 -4.84
N ASP A 253 21.92 -7.26 -5.26
CA ASP A 253 23.10 -6.52 -4.80
C ASP A 253 23.20 -5.21 -5.56
N LEU A 254 23.11 -4.07 -4.85
CA LEU A 254 23.00 -2.74 -5.45
C LEU A 254 24.22 -2.31 -6.26
N MET A 255 25.40 -2.90 -5.97
CA MET A 255 26.62 -2.60 -6.71
C MET A 255 26.65 -3.34 -8.06
N THR A 256 26.26 -4.59 -8.08
CA THR A 256 26.44 -5.47 -9.23
C THR A 256 25.16 -5.73 -10.03
N GLY A 257 24.00 -5.47 -9.46
CA GLY A 257 22.70 -5.68 -10.10
C GLY A 257 22.31 -7.16 -10.29
N ILE A 258 23.11 -8.11 -9.80
CA ILE A 258 22.74 -9.54 -9.71
C ILE A 258 22.05 -9.82 -8.38
N ARG A 259 21.58 -11.05 -8.16
CA ARG A 259 20.94 -11.40 -6.88
C ARG A 259 21.89 -11.19 -5.69
N ASN A 260 21.38 -10.65 -4.61
CA ASN A 260 22.10 -10.67 -3.34
C ASN A 260 22.07 -12.08 -2.73
N ARG A 261 22.88 -12.31 -1.69
CA ARG A 261 23.01 -13.59 -1.02
C ARG A 261 21.64 -14.19 -0.63
N GLY A 262 20.80 -13.43 0.10
CA GLY A 262 19.55 -13.94 0.62
C GLY A 262 18.57 -14.35 -0.47
N SER A 263 18.39 -13.53 -1.50
CA SER A 263 17.50 -13.86 -2.61
C SER A 263 18.00 -15.01 -3.48
N GLY A 264 19.33 -15.11 -3.65
CA GLY A 264 19.95 -16.20 -4.37
C GLY A 264 19.79 -17.54 -3.64
N GLU A 265 20.10 -17.59 -2.34
CA GLU A 265 19.93 -18.77 -1.49
C GLU A 265 18.46 -19.24 -1.47
N ASN A 266 17.50 -18.30 -1.34
CA ASN A 266 16.07 -18.61 -1.40
C ASN A 266 15.69 -19.22 -2.76
N LYS A 267 16.20 -18.64 -3.87
CA LYS A 267 15.90 -19.13 -5.21
C LYS A 267 16.46 -20.54 -5.45
N ILE A 268 17.68 -20.81 -4.99
CA ILE A 268 18.27 -22.15 -5.03
C ILE A 268 17.43 -23.13 -4.20
N THR A 269 17.01 -22.72 -3.01
CA THR A 269 16.16 -23.54 -2.12
C THR A 269 14.84 -23.91 -2.80
N GLU A 270 14.20 -22.98 -3.54
CA GLU A 270 12.99 -23.28 -4.33
C GLU A 270 13.20 -24.43 -5.33
N TYR A 271 14.35 -24.44 -6.04
CA TYR A 271 14.70 -25.52 -6.95
C TYR A 271 14.87 -26.86 -6.20
N LEU A 272 15.58 -26.85 -5.08
CA LEU A 272 15.84 -28.05 -4.28
C LEU A 272 14.55 -28.63 -3.66
N VAL A 273 13.64 -27.77 -3.18
CA VAL A 273 12.31 -28.19 -2.66
C VAL A 273 11.49 -28.88 -3.76
N ARG A 274 11.60 -28.40 -4.99
CA ARG A 274 10.97 -29.03 -6.17
C ARG A 274 11.69 -30.29 -6.66
N LYS A 275 12.67 -30.78 -5.88
CA LYS A 275 13.53 -31.93 -6.22
C LYS A 275 14.29 -31.76 -7.55
N GLN A 276 14.62 -30.54 -7.91
CA GLN A 276 15.43 -30.21 -9.07
C GLN A 276 16.88 -30.14 -8.62
N CYS A 277 17.68 -31.10 -9.03
CA CYS A 277 19.12 -31.08 -8.79
C CYS A 277 19.80 -30.07 -9.73
N GLY A 278 21.03 -29.67 -9.41
CA GLY A 278 21.79 -28.73 -10.22
C GLY A 278 23.23 -28.66 -9.76
N LEU A 279 24.05 -27.92 -10.52
CA LEU A 279 25.42 -27.60 -10.19
C LEU A 279 25.47 -26.27 -9.44
N LEU A 280 26.12 -26.26 -8.26
CA LEU A 280 26.47 -25.04 -7.54
C LEU A 280 27.98 -24.81 -7.70
N CYS A 281 28.32 -23.63 -8.21
CA CYS A 281 29.69 -23.15 -8.34
C CYS A 281 29.90 -21.95 -7.43
N LEU A 282 30.98 -21.97 -6.68
CA LEU A 282 31.47 -20.84 -5.89
C LEU A 282 32.68 -20.24 -6.58
N LEU A 283 32.73 -18.94 -6.67
CA LEU A 283 33.79 -18.18 -7.34
C LEU A 283 34.26 -17.08 -6.38
N ASP A 284 35.59 -16.89 -6.41
CA ASP A 284 36.27 -15.86 -5.64
C ASP A 284 37.27 -15.14 -6.56
N CYS A 285 37.52 -13.85 -6.32
CA CYS A 285 38.42 -13.07 -7.15
C CYS A 285 39.84 -13.15 -6.59
N ASP A 286 40.71 -13.91 -7.28
CA ASP A 286 42.10 -14.03 -6.91
C ASP A 286 42.79 -12.67 -6.70
N LYS A 287 43.43 -12.53 -5.54
CA LYS A 287 44.21 -11.33 -5.16
C LYS A 287 43.39 -10.00 -5.18
N PHE A 288 42.10 -10.06 -4.97
CA PHE A 288 41.24 -8.86 -4.98
C PHE A 288 41.75 -7.78 -4.02
N LYS A 289 42.22 -8.16 -2.84
CA LYS A 289 42.84 -7.22 -1.89
C LYS A 289 44.02 -6.47 -2.52
N SER A 290 44.89 -7.19 -3.30
CA SER A 290 46.03 -6.55 -3.97
C SER A 290 45.60 -5.53 -5.02
N ILE A 291 44.47 -5.76 -5.69
CA ILE A 291 43.88 -4.81 -6.64
C ILE A 291 43.48 -3.54 -5.89
N ASN A 292 42.75 -3.70 -4.77
CA ASN A 292 42.36 -2.58 -3.93
C ASN A 292 43.55 -1.79 -3.39
N ASP A 293 44.54 -2.49 -2.87
CA ASP A 293 45.75 -1.87 -2.29
C ASP A 293 46.59 -1.13 -3.34
N THR A 294 46.60 -1.59 -4.59
CA THR A 294 47.39 -1.01 -5.66
C THR A 294 46.67 0.13 -6.40
N TYR A 295 45.38 -0.06 -6.68
CA TYR A 295 44.60 0.82 -7.60
C TYR A 295 43.44 1.55 -6.90
N GLY A 296 43.22 1.26 -5.62
CA GLY A 296 42.14 1.85 -4.85
C GLY A 296 40.79 1.14 -5.01
N HIS A 297 39.92 1.33 -4.01
CA HIS A 297 38.61 0.67 -3.94
C HIS A 297 37.71 0.95 -5.16
N ALA A 298 37.79 2.15 -5.75
CA ALA A 298 37.00 2.49 -6.94
C ALA A 298 37.33 1.64 -8.17
N VAL A 299 38.59 1.11 -8.26
CA VAL A 299 38.96 0.16 -9.30
C VAL A 299 38.49 -1.23 -8.93
N GLY A 300 38.62 -1.62 -7.64
CA GLY A 300 38.08 -2.89 -7.15
C GLY A 300 36.58 -3.01 -7.41
N ASP A 301 35.80 -1.96 -7.14
CA ASP A 301 34.35 -1.94 -7.41
C ASP A 301 34.04 -2.20 -8.90
N LYS A 302 34.84 -1.61 -9.83
CA LYS A 302 34.69 -1.85 -11.25
C LYS A 302 35.00 -3.31 -11.64
N VAL A 303 35.98 -3.93 -10.97
CA VAL A 303 36.32 -5.35 -11.18
C VAL A 303 35.14 -6.22 -10.73
N ILE A 304 34.59 -5.97 -9.56
CA ILE A 304 33.39 -6.68 -9.04
C ILE A 304 32.20 -6.55 -10.00
N ILE A 305 31.93 -5.35 -10.49
CA ILE A 305 30.86 -5.11 -11.48
C ILE A 305 31.13 -5.88 -12.78
N ALA A 306 32.37 -5.86 -13.28
CA ALA A 306 32.75 -6.56 -14.51
C ALA A 306 32.60 -8.08 -14.38
N ILE A 307 32.96 -8.66 -13.22
CA ILE A 307 32.76 -10.08 -12.93
C ILE A 307 31.27 -10.41 -12.96
N ALA A 308 30.45 -9.65 -12.23
CA ALA A 308 29.01 -9.84 -12.19
C ALA A 308 28.36 -9.78 -13.57
N ASP A 309 28.73 -8.77 -14.37
CA ASP A 309 28.25 -8.62 -15.75
C ASP A 309 28.65 -9.78 -16.66
N THR A 310 29.87 -10.29 -16.48
CA THR A 310 30.37 -11.46 -17.21
C THR A 310 29.59 -12.72 -16.85
N LEU A 311 29.40 -12.96 -15.54
CA LEU A 311 28.60 -14.08 -15.06
C LEU A 311 27.16 -14.03 -15.58
N ARG A 312 26.51 -12.86 -15.48
CA ARG A 312 25.14 -12.67 -15.97
C ARG A 312 25.00 -12.93 -17.47
N LYS A 313 25.93 -12.44 -18.28
CA LYS A 313 25.95 -12.67 -19.74
C LYS A 313 26.25 -14.12 -20.12
N SER A 314 26.96 -14.84 -19.23
CA SER A 314 27.35 -16.22 -19.46
C SER A 314 26.28 -17.23 -19.02
N CYS A 315 25.34 -16.81 -18.20
CA CYS A 315 24.29 -17.66 -17.63
C CYS A 315 22.96 -17.45 -18.37
N ARG A 316 22.07 -18.43 -18.29
CA ARG A 316 20.71 -18.39 -18.85
C ARG A 316 19.77 -17.73 -17.84
N ASP A 317 18.56 -17.37 -18.28
CA ASP A 317 17.55 -16.77 -17.42
C ASP A 317 17.13 -17.67 -16.23
N ASP A 318 17.19 -19.01 -16.43
CA ASP A 318 16.88 -19.98 -15.39
C ASP A 318 18.05 -20.23 -14.41
N ASP A 319 19.28 -19.83 -14.77
CA ASP A 319 20.43 -19.96 -13.89
C ASP A 319 20.39 -18.90 -12.79
N VAL A 320 20.84 -19.25 -11.59
CA VAL A 320 20.86 -18.32 -10.46
C VAL A 320 22.27 -17.80 -10.27
N VAL A 321 22.46 -16.51 -10.54
CA VAL A 321 23.72 -15.79 -10.31
C VAL A 321 23.55 -14.87 -9.12
N LEU A 322 24.42 -15.00 -8.11
CA LEU A 322 24.35 -14.21 -6.89
C LEU A 322 25.73 -13.78 -6.39
N ARG A 323 25.77 -12.67 -5.68
CA ARG A 323 26.93 -12.23 -4.91
C ARG A 323 26.74 -12.62 -3.46
N LEU A 324 27.71 -13.32 -2.89
CA LEU A 324 27.68 -13.74 -1.49
C LEU A 324 28.13 -12.62 -0.55
N GLY A 325 29.09 -11.81 -0.99
CA GLY A 325 29.66 -10.67 -0.29
C GLY A 325 31.11 -10.41 -0.75
N GLY A 326 31.61 -9.19 -0.57
CA GLY A 326 32.96 -8.84 -1.00
C GLY A 326 33.23 -9.16 -2.47
N ASP A 327 34.16 -10.06 -2.72
CA ASP A 327 34.58 -10.58 -4.03
C ASP A 327 34.09 -12.01 -4.30
N GLU A 328 33.18 -12.53 -3.45
CA GLU A 328 32.65 -13.89 -3.57
C GLU A 328 31.32 -13.91 -4.35
N PHE A 329 31.22 -14.83 -5.30
CA PHE A 329 30.05 -15.06 -6.14
C PHE A 329 29.63 -16.52 -6.11
N ALA A 330 28.37 -16.78 -6.44
CA ALA A 330 27.90 -18.13 -6.67
C ALA A 330 27.03 -18.19 -7.93
N VAL A 331 27.06 -19.31 -8.59
CA VAL A 331 26.20 -19.63 -9.74
C VAL A 331 25.60 -21.01 -9.52
N PHE A 332 24.26 -21.08 -9.59
CA PHE A 332 23.55 -22.35 -9.58
C PHE A 332 22.89 -22.60 -10.93
N ILE A 333 23.17 -23.74 -11.54
CA ILE A 333 22.67 -24.16 -12.84
C ILE A 333 21.74 -25.35 -12.66
N PRO A 334 20.40 -25.13 -12.74
CA PRO A 334 19.42 -26.18 -12.57
C PRO A 334 19.57 -27.26 -13.66
N GLY A 335 19.43 -28.54 -13.28
CA GLY A 335 19.45 -29.66 -14.20
C GLY A 335 20.86 -30.06 -14.73
N MET A 336 21.90 -29.32 -14.37
CA MET A 336 23.29 -29.71 -14.74
C MET A 336 23.84 -30.70 -13.72
N LEU A 337 23.96 -31.96 -14.10
CA LEU A 337 24.47 -33.06 -13.27
C LEU A 337 25.82 -33.63 -13.76
N ASP A 338 26.22 -33.23 -14.97
CA ASP A 338 27.42 -33.75 -15.63
C ASP A 338 28.62 -32.87 -15.32
N LYS A 339 29.62 -33.45 -14.64
CA LYS A 339 30.83 -32.75 -14.23
C LYS A 339 31.67 -32.27 -15.43
N GLU A 340 31.77 -33.08 -16.49
CA GLU A 340 32.55 -32.73 -17.69
C GLU A 340 31.93 -31.54 -18.43
N ARG A 341 30.60 -31.51 -18.51
CA ARG A 341 29.87 -30.34 -19.07
C ARG A 341 30.03 -29.11 -18.22
N ALA A 342 30.08 -29.28 -16.91
CA ALA A 342 30.32 -28.18 -15.98
C ALA A 342 31.70 -27.55 -16.17
N GLU A 343 32.75 -28.42 -16.23
CA GLU A 343 34.12 -27.96 -16.49
C GLU A 343 34.26 -27.29 -17.85
N ALA A 344 33.61 -27.82 -18.88
CA ALA A 344 33.61 -27.23 -20.22
C ALA A 344 32.89 -25.87 -20.23
N PHE A 345 31.79 -25.73 -19.48
CA PHE A 345 31.04 -24.48 -19.36
C PHE A 345 31.91 -23.34 -18.81
N PHE A 346 32.73 -23.62 -17.79
CA PHE A 346 33.60 -22.60 -17.21
C PHE A 346 34.90 -22.40 -18.00
N LYS A 347 35.49 -23.44 -18.59
CA LYS A 347 36.70 -23.32 -19.41
C LYS A 347 36.51 -22.47 -20.69
N HIS A 348 35.33 -22.50 -21.32
CA HIS A 348 35.07 -21.75 -22.55
C HIS A 348 34.65 -20.31 -22.32
N ARG A 349 34.44 -19.87 -21.08
CA ARG A 349 33.91 -18.54 -20.74
C ARG A 349 34.78 -17.73 -19.79
N ALA A 350 35.92 -18.28 -19.40
CA ALA A 350 36.93 -17.63 -18.52
C ALA A 350 38.00 -16.83 -19.29
N TYR A 351 37.77 -16.49 -20.57
CA TYR A 351 38.66 -15.64 -21.36
C TYR A 351 37.97 -14.42 -21.88
#